data_83021330a3a91638093d1c35b21dc893
#
_entry.id   83021330a3a91638093d1c35b21dc893
#
_cell.length_a   1.000
_cell.length_b   1.000
_cell.length_c   1.000
_cell.angle_alpha   90.00
_cell.angle_beta   90.00
_cell.angle_gamma   90.00
#
_symmetry.space_group_name_H-M   'P 1'
#
loop_
_entity.id
_entity.type
_entity.pdbx_description
1 polymer ?
#
loop_
_entity_poly.entity_id
_entity_poly.type
_entity_poly.pdbx_seq_one_letter_code
_entity_poly.pdbx_strand_id
1 'polypeptide(L)'
;NFVVTGAKATNANNSKVDITAVNATLNGDVTTNNTVMLKATKAAKVNGAVSADGANSNVSISGTASAAITGAVNANGANAAVTIDSADTTIGSDITANGKGAKVTAKNLSKLDGNVATDADGNVELNFKEGAAWTGDNGGNTTMSLSKGSWNGANTGKLNATLTNGTTWNGDSSGAGST
;
A
#
# COMPACT_ATOMS: atom_id res chain seq x y z
N ASN A 1 -18.90 -2.23 -15.21
CA ASN A 1 -17.61 -1.53 -15.32
C ASN A 1 -17.82 -0.05 -14.99
N PHE A 2 -17.01 0.47 -14.11
CA PHE A 2 -16.97 1.88 -13.75
C PHE A 2 -15.57 2.40 -14.03
N VAL A 3 -15.46 3.44 -14.85
CA VAL A 3 -14.18 4.06 -15.20
C VAL A 3 -14.26 5.54 -14.89
N VAL A 4 -13.33 6.04 -14.10
CA VAL A 4 -13.14 7.48 -13.83
C VAL A 4 -11.77 7.90 -14.36
N THR A 5 -11.75 8.99 -15.10
CA THR A 5 -10.52 9.60 -15.60
C THR A 5 -10.30 10.93 -14.88
N GLY A 6 -9.11 11.12 -14.31
CA GLY A 6 -8.75 12.35 -13.61
C GLY A 6 -9.40 12.53 -12.25
N ALA A 7 -9.58 11.46 -11.47
CA ALA A 7 -10.15 11.56 -10.13
C ALA A 7 -9.17 12.23 -9.16
N LYS A 8 -9.40 13.49 -8.85
CA LYS A 8 -8.80 14.20 -7.73
C LYS A 8 -9.90 14.53 -6.73
N ALA A 9 -10.02 13.76 -5.65
CA ALA A 9 -10.89 14.13 -4.54
C ALA A 9 -10.16 15.20 -3.70
N THR A 10 -10.30 16.46 -4.09
CA THR A 10 -9.82 17.61 -3.31
C THR A 10 -10.94 18.18 -2.46
N ASN A 11 -10.80 18.05 -1.23
CA ASN A 11 -11.32 18.73 -0.06
C ASN A 11 -12.47 19.75 -0.11
N ALA A 12 -13.54 19.35 0.54
CA ALA A 12 -14.22 20.19 1.52
C ALA A 12 -14.22 19.42 2.86
N ASN A 13 -14.26 20.08 4.01
CA ASN A 13 -14.31 19.45 5.32
C ASN A 13 -15.41 18.37 5.33
N ASN A 14 -15.08 17.14 5.75
CA ASN A 14 -15.94 15.97 5.84
C ASN A 14 -16.45 15.38 4.51
N SER A 15 -15.82 15.66 3.39
CA SER A 15 -16.21 15.00 2.14
C SER A 15 -15.79 13.52 2.13
N LYS A 16 -16.71 12.65 1.71
CA LYS A 16 -16.47 11.24 1.47
C LYS A 16 -16.70 10.94 -0.01
N VAL A 17 -15.76 10.26 -0.64
CA VAL A 17 -15.99 9.66 -1.96
C VAL A 17 -16.15 8.15 -1.75
N ASP A 18 -17.31 7.63 -2.16
CA ASP A 18 -17.63 6.21 -2.04
C ASP A 18 -18.01 5.67 -3.42
N ILE A 19 -17.17 4.79 -3.95
CA ILE A 19 -17.34 4.18 -5.27
C ILE A 19 -17.54 2.68 -5.08
N THR A 20 -18.71 2.19 -5.45
CA THR A 20 -18.99 0.75 -5.45
C THR A 20 -19.31 0.29 -6.87
N ALA A 21 -18.59 -0.72 -7.37
CA ALA A 21 -18.77 -1.23 -8.73
C ALA A 21 -18.44 -2.73 -8.80
N VAL A 22 -18.81 -3.38 -9.90
CA VAL A 22 -18.36 -4.77 -10.19
C VAL A 22 -16.87 -4.77 -10.51
N ASN A 23 -16.48 -3.94 -11.47
CA ASN A 23 -15.07 -3.61 -11.73
C ASN A 23 -14.93 -2.10 -11.70
N ALA A 24 -13.96 -1.59 -10.97
CA ALA A 24 -13.67 -0.17 -10.86
C ALA A 24 -12.27 0.11 -11.41
N THR A 25 -12.15 1.09 -12.30
CA THR A 25 -10.86 1.58 -12.79
C THR A 25 -10.83 3.09 -12.62
N LEU A 26 -9.83 3.57 -11.90
CA LEU A 26 -9.51 5.00 -11.79
C LEU A 26 -8.25 5.28 -12.61
N ASN A 27 -8.38 6.16 -13.60
CA ASN A 27 -7.26 6.63 -14.41
C ASN A 27 -6.84 8.01 -13.90
N GLY A 28 -5.74 8.07 -13.17
CA GLY A 28 -5.25 9.26 -12.50
C GLY A 28 -5.04 9.00 -11.00
N ASP A 29 -4.57 10.02 -10.31
CA ASP A 29 -4.24 9.92 -8.89
C ASP A 29 -5.49 9.99 -8.00
N VAL A 30 -5.47 9.21 -6.94
CA VAL A 30 -6.44 9.27 -5.85
C VAL A 30 -5.78 9.98 -4.67
N THR A 31 -6.11 11.24 -4.46
CA THR A 31 -5.55 12.05 -3.37
C THR A 31 -6.67 12.57 -2.48
N THR A 32 -6.54 12.41 -1.18
CA THR A 32 -7.56 12.91 -0.25
C THR A 32 -6.96 13.46 1.04
N ASN A 33 -7.62 14.48 1.58
CA ASN A 33 -7.44 14.93 2.97
C ASN A 33 -8.56 14.44 3.89
N ASN A 34 -9.49 13.61 3.39
CA ASN A 34 -10.62 13.05 4.13
C ASN A 34 -10.76 11.54 3.90
N THR A 35 -11.83 11.10 3.27
CA THR A 35 -12.08 9.68 3.04
C THR A 35 -12.37 9.38 1.58
N VAL A 36 -11.67 8.41 1.02
CA VAL A 36 -11.99 7.79 -0.26
C VAL A 36 -12.13 6.28 -0.06
N MET A 37 -13.27 5.72 -0.51
CA MET A 37 -13.50 4.29 -0.55
C MET A 37 -13.74 3.85 -1.99
N LEU A 38 -12.94 2.92 -2.46
CA LEU A 38 -13.12 2.23 -3.73
C LEU A 38 -13.37 0.74 -3.45
N LYS A 39 -14.62 0.32 -3.61
CA LYS A 39 -15.03 -1.06 -3.40
C LYS A 39 -15.45 -1.70 -4.71
N ALA A 40 -14.73 -2.71 -5.16
CA ALA A 40 -15.12 -3.52 -6.30
C ALA A 40 -15.58 -4.92 -5.85
N THR A 41 -16.66 -5.43 -6.45
CA THR A 41 -17.09 -6.81 -6.20
C THR A 41 -16.30 -7.84 -7.02
N LYS A 42 -15.41 -7.38 -7.91
CA LYS A 42 -14.39 -8.17 -8.59
C LYS A 42 -13.03 -7.47 -8.51
N ALA A 43 -12.70 -6.61 -9.46
CA ALA A 43 -11.38 -6.00 -9.57
C ALA A 43 -11.42 -4.48 -9.34
N ALA A 44 -10.51 -3.98 -8.50
CA ALA A 44 -10.22 -2.57 -8.33
C ALA A 44 -8.88 -2.25 -9.00
N LYS A 45 -8.81 -1.19 -9.81
CA LYS A 45 -7.58 -0.75 -10.45
C LYS A 45 -7.42 0.76 -10.31
N VAL A 46 -6.23 1.19 -9.90
CA VAL A 46 -5.82 2.60 -9.91
C VAL A 46 -4.59 2.75 -10.79
N ASN A 47 -4.75 3.44 -11.92
CA ASN A 47 -3.66 3.80 -12.82
C ASN A 47 -3.11 5.17 -12.44
N GLY A 48 -2.44 5.26 -11.31
CA GLY A 48 -1.92 6.47 -10.71
C GLY A 48 -1.52 6.25 -9.27
N ALA A 49 -1.12 7.30 -8.58
CA ALA A 49 -0.79 7.27 -7.15
C ALA A 49 -2.06 7.25 -6.27
N VAL A 50 -1.89 6.74 -5.06
CA VAL A 50 -2.91 6.74 -4.00
C VAL A 50 -2.33 7.46 -2.79
N SER A 51 -2.96 8.57 -2.38
CA SER A 51 -2.44 9.39 -1.28
C SER A 51 -3.53 9.79 -0.28
N ALA A 52 -3.27 9.55 0.99
CA ALA A 52 -3.99 10.09 2.12
C ALA A 52 -3.13 11.19 2.77
N ASP A 53 -3.39 12.47 2.45
CA ASP A 53 -2.47 13.58 2.75
C ASP A 53 -2.91 14.43 3.96
N GLY A 54 -4.18 14.40 4.33
CA GLY A 54 -4.69 15.16 5.48
C GLY A 54 -4.59 14.41 6.80
N ALA A 55 -4.64 15.15 7.90
CA ALA A 55 -4.76 14.55 9.23
C ALA A 55 -6.04 13.70 9.32
N ASN A 56 -5.94 12.46 9.81
CA ASN A 56 -7.01 11.47 9.90
C ASN A 56 -7.65 11.11 8.54
N SER A 57 -6.99 11.40 7.42
CA SER A 57 -7.48 11.01 6.10
C SER A 57 -7.39 9.50 5.91
N ASN A 58 -8.30 8.95 5.11
CA ASN A 58 -8.37 7.51 4.87
C ASN A 58 -8.63 7.20 3.40
N VAL A 59 -7.81 6.34 2.81
CA VAL A 59 -8.10 5.70 1.53
C VAL A 59 -8.26 4.21 1.75
N SER A 60 -9.38 3.66 1.31
CA SER A 60 -9.64 2.22 1.33
C SER A 60 -9.91 1.72 -0.08
N ILE A 61 -9.10 0.77 -0.54
CA ILE A 61 -9.25 0.13 -1.84
C ILE A 61 -9.45 -1.36 -1.63
N SER A 62 -10.57 -1.88 -2.12
CA SER A 62 -10.87 -3.31 -2.00
C SER A 62 -11.44 -3.89 -3.29
N GLY A 63 -11.02 -5.12 -3.60
CA GLY A 63 -11.59 -5.91 -4.66
C GLY A 63 -11.69 -7.38 -4.24
N THR A 64 -12.83 -8.04 -4.41
CA THR A 64 -12.95 -9.44 -3.97
C THR A 64 -12.03 -10.37 -4.74
N ALA A 65 -11.71 -10.07 -6.00
CA ALA A 65 -10.74 -10.83 -6.79
C ALA A 65 -9.36 -10.20 -6.76
N SER A 66 -9.25 -8.89 -7.10
CA SER A 66 -7.94 -8.24 -7.18
C SER A 66 -7.98 -6.74 -6.89
N ALA A 67 -6.84 -6.20 -6.45
CA ALA A 67 -6.55 -4.78 -6.43
C ALA A 67 -5.18 -4.52 -7.08
N ALA A 68 -5.11 -3.56 -8.01
CA ALA A 68 -3.88 -3.22 -8.70
C ALA A 68 -3.66 -1.70 -8.66
N ILE A 69 -2.50 -1.27 -8.19
CA ILE A 69 -2.10 0.14 -8.12
C ILE A 69 -0.78 0.28 -8.87
N THR A 70 -0.73 1.18 -9.86
CA THR A 70 0.47 1.36 -10.68
C THR A 70 1.39 2.47 -10.18
N GLY A 71 0.87 3.42 -9.44
CA GLY A 71 1.63 4.53 -8.85
C GLY A 71 1.96 4.33 -7.38
N ALA A 72 2.59 5.33 -6.77
CA ALA A 72 2.97 5.31 -5.37
C ALA A 72 1.78 5.24 -4.42
N VAL A 73 1.99 4.63 -3.25
CA VAL A 73 0.98 4.53 -2.17
C VAL A 73 1.47 5.30 -0.96
N ASN A 74 0.79 6.38 -0.59
CA ASN A 74 1.26 7.32 0.40
C ASN A 74 0.24 7.56 1.52
N ALA A 75 0.68 7.55 2.76
CA ALA A 75 -0.03 8.08 3.91
C ALA A 75 0.82 9.19 4.55
N ASN A 76 0.48 10.46 4.29
CA ASN A 76 1.37 11.59 4.60
C ASN A 76 0.88 12.48 5.76
N GLY A 77 -0.35 12.33 6.21
CA GLY A 77 -0.90 13.14 7.30
C GLY A 77 -0.81 12.45 8.66
N ALA A 78 -0.94 13.22 9.74
CA ALA A 78 -1.05 12.64 11.08
C ALA A 78 -2.26 11.68 11.16
N ASN A 79 -2.04 10.44 11.58
CA ASN A 79 -3.03 9.35 11.59
C ASN A 79 -3.67 9.08 10.21
N ALA A 80 -3.03 9.50 9.11
CA ALA A 80 -3.48 9.15 7.77
C ALA A 80 -3.35 7.64 7.53
N ALA A 81 -4.32 7.06 6.83
CA ALA A 81 -4.31 5.64 6.55
C ALA A 81 -4.60 5.33 5.09
N VAL A 82 -3.84 4.40 4.52
CA VAL A 82 -4.18 3.74 3.25
C VAL A 82 -4.29 2.25 3.50
N THR A 83 -5.44 1.69 3.16
CA THR A 83 -5.69 0.25 3.28
C THR A 83 -6.03 -0.33 1.91
N ILE A 84 -5.29 -1.36 1.51
CA ILE A 84 -5.54 -2.13 0.30
C ILE A 84 -5.81 -3.57 0.72
N ASP A 85 -7.03 -4.04 0.48
CA ASP A 85 -7.47 -5.37 0.90
C ASP A 85 -8.22 -6.08 -0.22
N SER A 86 -7.59 -7.09 -0.81
CA SER A 86 -8.20 -7.90 -1.85
C SER A 86 -7.66 -9.33 -1.79
N ALA A 87 -8.23 -10.27 -2.56
CA ALA A 87 -7.70 -11.63 -2.63
C ALA A 87 -6.36 -11.71 -3.38
N ASP A 88 -6.05 -10.71 -4.21
CA ASP A 88 -4.79 -10.57 -4.93
C ASP A 88 -4.45 -9.10 -5.10
N THR A 89 -3.37 -8.63 -4.45
CA THR A 89 -2.95 -7.23 -4.49
C THR A 89 -1.63 -7.10 -5.24
N THR A 90 -1.55 -6.14 -6.15
CA THR A 90 -0.30 -5.74 -6.81
C THR A 90 -0.05 -4.25 -6.64
N ILE A 91 1.17 -3.88 -6.30
CA ILE A 91 1.62 -2.48 -6.20
C ILE A 91 2.89 -2.35 -7.04
N GLY A 92 2.87 -1.47 -8.03
CA GLY A 92 3.94 -1.29 -9.01
C GLY A 92 4.83 -0.08 -8.74
N SER A 93 4.88 0.43 -7.50
CA SER A 93 5.69 1.60 -7.14
C SER A 93 5.91 1.67 -5.62
N ASP A 94 6.57 2.74 -5.17
CA ASP A 94 6.96 2.94 -3.77
C ASP A 94 5.76 3.07 -2.81
N ILE A 95 6.00 2.68 -1.57
CA ILE A 95 5.06 2.85 -0.46
C ILE A 95 5.69 3.78 0.58
N THR A 96 4.97 4.83 0.98
CA THR A 96 5.43 5.73 2.04
C THR A 96 4.38 5.91 3.14
N ALA A 97 4.85 6.01 4.40
CA ALA A 97 4.02 6.39 5.52
C ALA A 97 4.76 7.45 6.34
N ASN A 98 4.37 8.73 6.17
CA ASN A 98 5.02 9.88 6.77
C ASN A 98 4.02 10.67 7.62
N GLY A 99 4.36 10.90 8.86
CA GLY A 99 3.51 11.60 9.81
C GLY A 99 3.18 10.75 11.03
N LYS A 100 2.94 11.42 12.15
CA LYS A 100 2.67 10.75 13.42
C LYS A 100 1.46 9.82 13.30
N GLY A 101 1.69 8.51 13.46
CA GLY A 101 0.65 7.50 13.36
C GLY A 101 0.16 7.22 11.94
N ALA A 102 0.84 7.72 10.91
CA ALA A 102 0.52 7.39 9.52
C ALA A 102 0.73 5.89 9.25
N LYS A 103 -0.19 5.27 8.52
CA LYS A 103 -0.13 3.84 8.27
C LYS A 103 -0.52 3.48 6.83
N VAL A 104 0.27 2.60 6.21
CA VAL A 104 -0.13 1.87 5.00
C VAL A 104 -0.26 0.39 5.34
N THR A 105 -1.39 -0.22 4.99
CA THR A 105 -1.63 -1.66 5.11
C THR A 105 -1.97 -2.24 3.75
N ALA A 106 -1.19 -3.19 3.27
CA ALA A 106 -1.47 -3.92 2.05
C ALA A 106 -1.55 -5.42 2.34
N LYS A 107 -2.69 -6.03 2.00
CA LYS A 107 -2.98 -7.43 2.26
C LYS A 107 -2.97 -8.26 0.98
N ASN A 108 -2.61 -9.54 1.14
CA ASN A 108 -2.56 -10.52 0.06
C ASN A 108 -1.76 -10.03 -1.15
N LEU A 109 -0.63 -9.37 -0.87
CA LEU A 109 0.30 -8.93 -1.90
C LEU A 109 0.85 -10.12 -2.68
N SER A 110 0.62 -10.16 -3.98
CA SER A 110 1.29 -11.09 -4.90
C SER A 110 2.55 -10.47 -5.49
N LYS A 111 2.57 -9.14 -5.59
CA LYS A 111 3.73 -8.41 -6.10
C LYS A 111 3.82 -7.01 -5.47
N LEU A 112 5.03 -6.64 -5.04
CA LEU A 112 5.45 -5.27 -4.76
C LEU A 112 6.70 -4.97 -5.59
N ASP A 113 6.65 -3.90 -6.38
CA ASP A 113 7.75 -3.45 -7.24
C ASP A 113 8.05 -1.99 -6.92
N GLY A 114 8.76 -1.76 -5.83
CA GLY A 114 9.03 -0.44 -5.29
C GLY A 114 9.62 -0.49 -3.88
N ASN A 115 10.11 0.64 -3.42
CA ASN A 115 10.72 0.78 -2.11
C ASN A 115 9.67 1.08 -1.03
N VAL A 116 10.00 0.75 0.20
CA VAL A 116 9.22 1.14 1.37
C VAL A 116 10.00 2.15 2.18
N ALA A 117 9.39 3.29 2.49
CA ALA A 117 9.97 4.32 3.31
C ALA A 117 8.97 4.84 4.36
N THR A 118 9.43 5.17 5.54
CA THR A 118 8.65 5.87 6.56
C THR A 118 9.50 6.93 7.23
N ASP A 119 8.85 7.95 7.81
CA ASP A 119 9.50 8.71 8.88
C ASP A 119 9.52 7.90 10.20
N ALA A 120 10.00 8.51 11.28
CA ALA A 120 10.17 7.83 12.56
C ALA A 120 8.84 7.31 13.18
N ASP A 121 7.73 7.94 12.83
CA ASP A 121 6.40 7.71 13.43
C ASP A 121 5.43 6.98 12.48
N GLY A 122 5.80 6.82 11.22
CA GLY A 122 5.03 6.09 10.22
C GLY A 122 5.24 4.57 10.30
N ASN A 123 4.27 3.82 9.79
CA ASN A 123 4.34 2.36 9.76
C ASN A 123 3.78 1.79 8.45
N VAL A 124 4.43 0.77 7.93
CA VAL A 124 3.95 -0.01 6.78
C VAL A 124 3.76 -1.46 7.18
N GLU A 125 2.59 -2.02 6.88
CA GLU A 125 2.25 -3.42 7.11
C GLU A 125 2.01 -4.12 5.78
N LEU A 126 2.83 -5.14 5.47
CA LEU A 126 2.79 -5.90 4.22
C LEU A 126 2.51 -7.37 4.50
N ASN A 127 1.34 -7.83 4.12
CA ASN A 127 1.00 -9.25 4.18
C ASN A 127 1.04 -9.83 2.77
N PHE A 128 2.09 -10.57 2.47
CA PHE A 128 2.28 -11.19 1.18
C PHE A 128 1.55 -12.54 1.09
N LYS A 129 1.03 -12.84 -0.12
CA LYS A 129 0.55 -14.18 -0.45
C LYS A 129 1.71 -15.17 -0.51
N GLU A 130 1.39 -16.45 -0.38
CA GLU A 130 2.33 -17.52 -0.67
C GLU A 130 2.86 -17.41 -2.10
N GLY A 131 4.17 -17.49 -2.27
CA GLY A 131 4.84 -17.38 -3.56
C GLY A 131 4.99 -15.96 -4.11
N ALA A 132 4.69 -14.93 -3.32
CA ALA A 132 4.78 -13.54 -3.75
C ALA A 132 6.23 -13.04 -3.96
N ALA A 133 6.35 -11.94 -4.69
CA ALA A 133 7.64 -11.31 -4.95
C ALA A 133 7.64 -9.84 -4.53
N TRP A 134 8.72 -9.43 -3.85
CA TRP A 134 9.04 -8.03 -3.59
C TRP A 134 10.39 -7.69 -4.21
N THR A 135 10.41 -6.63 -5.03
CA THR A 135 11.61 -6.00 -5.57
C THR A 135 11.66 -4.56 -5.10
N GLY A 136 12.66 -4.21 -4.30
CA GLY A 136 12.83 -2.88 -3.71
C GLY A 136 13.38 -2.93 -2.31
N ASP A 137 13.82 -1.78 -1.82
CA ASP A 137 14.48 -1.64 -0.52
C ASP A 137 13.49 -1.29 0.58
N ASN A 138 13.76 -1.74 1.80
CA ASN A 138 13.11 -1.26 3.00
C ASN A 138 13.97 -0.21 3.70
N GLY A 139 13.55 1.05 3.66
CA GLY A 139 14.11 2.16 4.43
C GLY A 139 13.19 2.61 5.56
N GLY A 140 12.07 1.94 5.76
CA GLY A 140 11.01 2.36 6.69
C GLY A 140 10.85 1.47 7.92
N ASN A 141 9.87 1.82 8.75
CA ASN A 141 9.37 1.00 9.85
C ASN A 141 8.32 0.03 9.29
N THR A 142 8.72 -1.20 9.02
CA THR A 142 7.91 -2.17 8.29
C THR A 142 7.68 -3.44 9.09
N THR A 143 6.44 -3.90 9.10
CA THR A 143 6.06 -5.24 9.54
C THR A 143 5.64 -6.05 8.32
N MET A 144 6.20 -7.23 8.10
CA MET A 144 5.86 -8.05 6.94
C MET A 144 5.77 -9.54 7.25
N SER A 145 4.97 -10.24 6.44
CA SER A 145 4.94 -11.70 6.39
C SER A 145 5.10 -12.18 4.94
N LEU A 146 6.01 -13.12 4.70
CA LEU A 146 6.26 -13.69 3.38
C LEU A 146 6.54 -15.19 3.50
N SER A 147 5.81 -16.01 2.74
CA SER A 147 5.94 -17.48 2.72
C SER A 147 6.16 -17.99 1.31
N LYS A 148 7.15 -18.86 1.10
CA LYS A 148 7.55 -19.42 -0.20
C LYS A 148 7.79 -18.37 -1.29
N GLY A 149 8.06 -17.13 -0.91
CA GLY A 149 8.21 -16.01 -1.81
C GLY A 149 9.67 -15.58 -1.96
N SER A 150 9.87 -14.44 -2.62
CA SER A 150 11.19 -13.83 -2.79
C SER A 150 11.16 -12.35 -2.45
N TRP A 151 12.21 -11.89 -1.77
CA TRP A 151 12.51 -10.47 -1.61
C TRP A 151 13.89 -10.18 -2.17
N ASN A 152 13.96 -9.23 -3.09
CA ASN A 152 15.19 -8.74 -3.69
C ASN A 152 15.35 -7.25 -3.39
N GLY A 153 16.19 -6.92 -2.41
CA GLY A 153 16.40 -5.56 -1.95
C GLY A 153 17.07 -5.51 -0.57
N ALA A 154 17.60 -4.34 -0.23
CA ALA A 154 18.26 -4.11 1.04
C ALA A 154 17.28 -3.69 2.14
N ASN A 155 17.63 -3.98 3.39
CA ASN A 155 16.96 -3.43 4.56
C ASN A 155 17.88 -2.45 5.29
N THR A 156 17.54 -1.18 5.25
CA THR A 156 18.19 -0.11 6.01
C THR A 156 17.29 0.48 7.09
N GLY A 157 16.00 0.14 7.06
CA GLY A 157 14.99 0.57 8.02
C GLY A 157 14.80 -0.39 9.19
N LYS A 158 13.83 -0.09 10.04
CA LYS A 158 13.40 -1.00 11.09
C LYS A 158 12.44 -2.04 10.50
N LEU A 159 12.79 -3.31 10.64
CA LEU A 159 12.03 -4.40 10.04
C LEU A 159 11.63 -5.42 11.11
N ASN A 160 10.34 -5.76 11.12
CA ASN A 160 9.81 -6.95 11.79
C ASN A 160 9.28 -7.90 10.72
N ALA A 161 10.03 -8.95 10.39
CA ALA A 161 9.73 -9.84 9.28
C ALA A 161 9.49 -11.28 9.74
N THR A 162 8.40 -11.89 9.26
CA THR A 162 8.16 -13.33 9.35
C THR A 162 8.38 -13.95 7.98
N LEU A 163 9.52 -14.64 7.80
CA LEU A 163 9.91 -15.32 6.57
C LEU A 163 9.83 -16.83 6.79
N THR A 164 8.99 -17.53 6.02
CA THR A 164 8.70 -18.95 6.27
C THR A 164 8.74 -19.79 4.99
N ASN A 165 8.85 -21.11 5.16
CA ASN A 165 8.64 -22.13 4.13
C ASN A 165 9.54 -21.97 2.89
N GLY A 166 10.84 -21.65 3.08
CA GLY A 166 11.79 -21.52 1.97
C GLY A 166 11.70 -20.18 1.24
N THR A 167 11.24 -19.13 1.92
CA THR A 167 11.36 -17.76 1.42
C THR A 167 12.83 -17.42 1.18
N THR A 168 13.12 -16.78 0.06
CA THR A 168 14.45 -16.28 -0.28
C THR A 168 14.51 -14.77 -0.10
N TRP A 169 15.54 -14.30 0.61
CA TRP A 169 15.88 -12.87 0.67
C TRP A 169 17.28 -12.68 0.09
N ASN A 170 17.36 -11.84 -0.95
CA ASN A 170 18.60 -11.47 -1.60
C ASN A 170 18.84 -9.97 -1.38
N GLY A 171 19.69 -9.65 -0.42
CA GLY A 171 20.02 -8.28 -0.04
C GLY A 171 20.70 -8.20 1.32
N ASP A 172 21.16 -7.02 1.67
CA ASP A 172 21.86 -6.75 2.92
C ASP A 172 20.92 -6.15 3.97
N SER A 173 21.19 -6.41 5.25
CA SER A 173 20.49 -5.76 6.36
C SER A 173 21.47 -4.94 7.19
N SER A 174 21.24 -3.63 7.23
CA SER A 174 21.96 -2.70 8.11
C SER A 174 21.00 -1.90 9.02
N GLY A 175 19.70 -2.17 8.95
CA GLY A 175 18.68 -1.50 9.73
C GLY A 175 18.77 -1.83 11.23
N ALA A 176 18.77 -0.80 12.08
CA ALA A 176 18.77 -0.97 13.53
C ALA A 176 17.43 -1.53 14.02
N GLY A 177 17.46 -2.56 14.89
CA GLY A 177 16.26 -3.16 15.48
C GLY A 177 15.47 -4.06 14.53
N SER A 178 16.11 -4.62 13.50
CA SER A 178 15.50 -5.65 12.64
C SER A 178 15.45 -7.00 13.35
N THR A 179 14.30 -7.68 13.25
CA THR A 179 14.04 -9.01 13.82
C THR A 179 13.32 -9.90 12.81
#